data_3185501686a0d298cdec3a33c2a894ce
#
_entry.id   3185501686a0d298cdec3a33c2a894ce
#
_cell.length_a   1.000
_cell.length_b   1.000
_cell.length_c   1.000
_cell.angle_alpha   90.00
_cell.angle_beta   90.00
_cell.angle_gamma   90.00
#
_symmetry.space_group_name_H-M   'P 1'
#
loop_
_entity.id
_entity.type
_entity.pdbx_description
1 polymer ?
#
loop_
_entity_poly.entity_id
_entity_poly.type
_entity_poly.pdbx_seq_one_letter_code
_entity_poly.pdbx_strand_id
1 'polypeptide(L)'
;MKRYDNFGDYMFDLLFAPLKKGKEAANQFRIFFRVIGKDFDDVKKAFFRVRDEANVVSASPVMLPVHGQDRDMPRLEGEDIEAYRTRLSMKGLISEWGGTRQGVLYALTSLGYDKSYIEPFSVQDPERWAEFIIFLKSSKQSLSLIHI
;
A
#
# COMPACT_ATOMS: atom_id res chain seq x y z
N MET A 1 22.05 11.83 -21.31
CA MET A 1 22.31 12.00 -19.87
C MET A 1 23.10 10.79 -19.38
N LYS A 2 24.29 10.99 -18.78
CA LYS A 2 25.13 9.88 -18.30
C LYS A 2 24.45 9.22 -17.11
N ARG A 3 24.29 7.91 -17.12
CA ARG A 3 23.65 7.15 -16.04
C ARG A 3 24.74 6.56 -15.14
N TYR A 4 24.65 6.77 -13.85
CA TYR A 4 25.61 6.26 -12.86
C TYR A 4 24.96 5.15 -12.05
N ASP A 5 25.70 4.09 -11.76
CA ASP A 5 25.22 2.94 -11.00
C ASP A 5 25.33 3.19 -9.48
N ASN A 6 26.27 4.03 -9.06
CA ASN A 6 26.52 4.36 -7.65
C ASN A 6 26.91 5.83 -7.47
N PHE A 7 26.74 6.34 -6.24
CA PHE A 7 27.08 7.71 -5.88
C PHE A 7 28.58 8.00 -5.93
N GLY A 8 29.43 7.01 -5.64
CA GLY A 8 30.88 7.17 -5.69
C GLY A 8 31.37 7.56 -7.08
N ASP A 9 30.90 6.90 -8.11
CA ASP A 9 31.25 7.22 -9.51
C ASP A 9 30.64 8.56 -9.93
N TYR A 10 29.41 8.86 -9.51
CA TYR A 10 28.79 10.16 -9.76
C TYR A 10 29.59 11.31 -9.16
N MET A 11 29.93 11.24 -7.88
CA MET A 11 30.72 12.29 -7.20
C MET A 11 32.12 12.43 -7.78
N PHE A 12 32.76 11.32 -8.14
CA PHE A 12 34.07 11.36 -8.79
C PHE A 12 34.01 12.04 -10.17
N ASP A 13 32.92 11.82 -10.93
CA ASP A 13 32.74 12.44 -12.24
C ASP A 13 32.47 13.96 -12.16
N LEU A 14 31.95 14.45 -11.05
CA LEU A 14 31.78 15.88 -10.79
C LEU A 14 33.09 16.62 -10.50
N LEU A 15 34.17 15.91 -10.20
CA LEU A 15 35.47 16.55 -9.91
C LEU A 15 35.99 17.26 -11.14
N PHE A 16 36.77 18.33 -10.87
CA PHE A 16 37.57 19.03 -11.85
C PHE A 16 38.65 18.13 -12.48
N ALA A 17 38.83 18.21 -13.78
CA ALA A 17 39.66 17.29 -14.55
C ALA A 17 41.08 17.03 -14.00
N PRO A 18 41.84 18.01 -13.51
CA PRO A 18 43.18 17.77 -12.90
C PRO A 18 43.13 16.81 -11.70
N LEU A 19 42.07 16.78 -10.89
CA LEU A 19 41.94 15.91 -9.72
C LEU A 19 41.61 14.45 -10.11
N LYS A 20 41.18 14.24 -11.35
CA LYS A 20 40.90 12.91 -11.90
C LYS A 20 42.15 12.22 -12.48
N LYS A 21 43.27 12.92 -12.55
CA LYS A 21 44.51 12.37 -13.12
C LYS A 21 45.10 11.27 -12.23
N GLY A 22 45.71 10.28 -12.86
CA GLY A 22 46.38 9.16 -12.21
C GLY A 22 45.67 7.82 -12.46
N LYS A 23 46.33 6.72 -12.03
CA LYS A 23 45.75 5.38 -12.10
C LYS A 23 44.52 5.31 -11.18
N GLU A 24 43.44 4.75 -11.65
CA GLU A 24 42.17 4.64 -10.87
C GLU A 24 42.37 4.05 -9.47
N ALA A 25 43.21 3.02 -9.33
CA ALA A 25 43.47 2.35 -8.07
C ALA A 25 44.28 3.20 -7.06
N ALA A 26 44.99 4.24 -7.54
CA ALA A 26 45.85 5.10 -6.72
C ALA A 26 45.30 6.51 -6.48
N ASN A 27 44.15 6.85 -7.13
CA ASN A 27 43.54 8.17 -6.97
C ASN A 27 42.80 8.23 -5.63
N GLN A 28 43.33 9.05 -4.70
CA GLN A 28 42.77 9.18 -3.33
C GLN A 28 41.34 9.70 -3.32
N PHE A 29 40.98 10.59 -4.27
CA PHE A 29 39.61 11.08 -4.38
C PHE A 29 38.66 9.96 -4.81
N ARG A 30 39.11 9.07 -5.70
CA ARG A 30 38.29 7.93 -6.10
C ARG A 30 38.06 6.95 -4.94
N ILE A 31 39.10 6.70 -4.15
CA ILE A 31 38.99 5.85 -2.95
C ILE A 31 38.02 6.49 -1.95
N PHE A 32 38.22 7.78 -1.68
CA PHE A 32 37.36 8.54 -0.76
C PHE A 32 35.90 8.53 -1.17
N PHE A 33 35.60 8.86 -2.44
CA PHE A 33 34.20 8.85 -2.93
C PHE A 33 33.61 7.46 -3.03
N ARG A 34 34.41 6.41 -3.22
CA ARG A 34 33.94 5.04 -3.15
C ARG A 34 33.46 4.67 -1.75
N VAL A 35 34.14 5.15 -0.71
CA VAL A 35 33.74 4.89 0.68
C VAL A 35 32.46 5.68 1.02
N ILE A 36 32.53 7.00 0.89
CA ILE A 36 31.36 7.87 1.19
C ILE A 36 30.17 7.55 0.27
N GLY A 37 30.41 7.22 -0.99
CA GLY A 37 29.37 6.87 -1.95
C GLY A 37 28.53 5.67 -1.51
N LYS A 38 29.10 4.72 -0.78
CA LYS A 38 28.33 3.61 -0.17
C LYS A 38 27.29 4.11 0.83
N ASP A 39 27.66 5.03 1.70
CA ASP A 39 26.74 5.58 2.68
C ASP A 39 25.58 6.30 2.00
N PHE A 40 25.85 7.07 0.94
CA PHE A 40 24.82 7.72 0.14
C PHE A 40 23.93 6.71 -0.60
N ASP A 41 24.50 5.63 -1.15
CA ASP A 41 23.71 4.57 -1.78
C ASP A 41 22.81 3.85 -0.76
N ASP A 42 23.28 3.65 0.46
CA ASP A 42 22.49 3.02 1.52
C ASP A 42 21.39 3.96 2.05
N VAL A 43 21.67 5.26 2.20
CA VAL A 43 20.65 6.28 2.49
C VAL A 43 19.59 6.33 1.38
N LYS A 44 20.00 6.28 0.11
CA LYS A 44 19.07 6.22 -1.03
C LYS A 44 18.17 4.99 -0.96
N LYS A 45 18.72 3.81 -0.67
CA LYS A 45 17.93 2.58 -0.50
C LYS A 45 16.96 2.70 0.67
N ALA A 46 17.42 3.22 1.81
CA ALA A 46 16.57 3.46 2.97
C ALA A 46 15.42 4.42 2.64
N PHE A 47 15.67 5.48 1.89
CA PHE A 47 14.65 6.42 1.45
C PHE A 47 13.58 5.76 0.56
N PHE A 48 13.99 4.96 -0.42
CA PHE A 48 13.03 4.22 -1.24
C PHE A 48 12.24 3.19 -0.44
N ARG A 49 12.89 2.52 0.52
CA ARG A 49 12.19 1.62 1.43
C ARG A 49 11.13 2.35 2.25
N VAL A 50 11.43 3.51 2.83
CA VAL A 50 10.45 4.32 3.56
C VAL A 50 9.27 4.71 2.67
N ARG A 51 9.55 5.14 1.43
CA ARG A 51 8.49 5.45 0.46
C ARG A 51 7.59 4.24 0.18
N ASP A 52 8.17 3.07 0.01
CA ASP A 52 7.43 1.84 -0.31
C ASP A 52 6.62 1.37 0.91
N GLU A 53 7.18 1.50 2.13
CA GLU A 53 6.47 1.20 3.38
C GLU A 53 5.36 2.21 3.72
N ALA A 54 5.43 3.44 3.21
CA ALA A 54 4.39 4.45 3.38
C ALA A 54 3.11 4.16 2.57
N ASN A 55 3.19 3.30 1.56
CA ASN A 55 2.06 2.94 0.72
C ASN A 55 1.52 1.57 1.11
N VAL A 56 0.25 1.48 1.49
CA VAL A 56 -0.43 0.23 1.88
C VAL A 56 -0.23 -0.90 0.87
N VAL A 57 -0.24 -0.58 -0.42
CA VAL A 57 -0.14 -1.59 -1.50
C VAL A 57 1.24 -2.24 -1.54
N SER A 58 2.31 -1.46 -1.31
CA SER A 58 3.71 -1.93 -1.36
C SER A 58 4.33 -2.19 0.01
N ALA A 59 3.65 -1.79 1.09
CA ALA A 59 4.14 -1.95 2.47
C ALA A 59 4.39 -3.42 2.83
N SER A 60 5.42 -3.66 3.62
CA SER A 60 5.69 -4.97 4.17
C SER A 60 4.56 -5.43 5.13
N PRO A 61 4.38 -6.75 5.32
CA PRO A 61 3.39 -7.26 6.27
C PRO A 61 3.52 -6.71 7.70
N VAL A 62 4.74 -6.34 8.10
CA VAL A 62 5.05 -5.78 9.43
C VAL A 62 4.49 -4.36 9.57
N MET A 63 4.39 -3.59 8.47
CA MET A 63 3.86 -2.21 8.49
C MET A 63 2.34 -2.15 8.36
N LEU A 64 1.68 -3.20 7.90
CA LEU A 64 0.22 -3.19 7.73
C LEU A 64 -0.55 -2.90 9.03
N PRO A 65 -0.17 -3.42 10.22
CA PRO A 65 -0.84 -3.05 11.47
C PRO A 65 -0.74 -1.56 11.81
N VAL A 66 0.40 -0.92 11.47
CA VAL A 66 0.59 0.54 11.65
C VAL A 66 -0.38 1.31 10.76
N HIS A 67 -0.47 0.93 9.48
CA HIS A 67 -1.47 1.48 8.57
C HIS A 67 -2.91 1.25 9.03
N GLY A 68 -3.14 0.11 9.71
CA GLY A 68 -4.44 -0.20 10.30
C GLY A 68 -4.79 0.70 11.47
N GLN A 69 -3.85 0.99 12.33
CA GLN A 69 -4.01 1.96 13.43
C GLN A 69 -4.33 3.36 12.90
N ASP A 70 -3.58 3.84 11.92
CA ASP A 70 -3.78 5.17 11.32
C ASP A 70 -5.17 5.32 10.66
N ARG A 71 -5.80 4.21 10.29
CA ARG A 71 -7.08 4.18 9.58
C ARG A 71 -8.25 3.69 10.42
N ASP A 72 -8.03 3.43 11.69
CA ASP A 72 -9.04 2.81 12.57
C ASP A 72 -9.60 1.49 11.99
N MET A 73 -8.72 0.69 11.40
CA MET A 73 -9.06 -0.60 10.78
C MET A 73 -8.09 -1.70 11.25
N PRO A 74 -8.20 -2.18 12.47
CA PRO A 74 -7.37 -3.28 12.94
C PRO A 74 -7.62 -4.55 12.12
N ARG A 75 -6.62 -5.43 12.08
CA ARG A 75 -6.76 -6.73 11.43
C ARG A 75 -7.80 -7.59 12.16
N LEU A 76 -8.68 -8.23 11.41
CA LEU A 76 -9.68 -9.14 11.96
C LEU A 76 -9.04 -10.47 12.34
N GLU A 77 -9.66 -11.17 13.31
CA GLU A 77 -9.19 -12.48 13.73
C GLU A 77 -9.30 -13.48 12.56
N GLY A 78 -8.21 -14.19 12.28
CA GLY A 78 -8.13 -15.12 11.15
C GLY A 78 -8.06 -14.50 9.76
N GLU A 79 -8.04 -13.17 9.63
CA GLU A 79 -7.95 -12.49 8.33
C GLU A 79 -6.58 -12.75 7.68
N ASP A 80 -6.59 -13.14 6.40
CA ASP A 80 -5.36 -13.25 5.61
C ASP A 80 -4.69 -11.89 5.41
N ILE A 81 -3.34 -11.89 5.26
CA ILE A 81 -2.56 -10.65 5.18
C ILE A 81 -2.88 -9.85 3.91
N GLU A 82 -3.15 -10.52 2.80
CA GLU A 82 -3.48 -9.85 1.54
C GLU A 82 -4.95 -9.38 1.52
N ALA A 83 -5.85 -10.10 2.19
CA ALA A 83 -7.22 -9.65 2.43
C ALA A 83 -7.21 -8.37 3.28
N TYR A 84 -6.40 -8.34 4.35
CA TYR A 84 -6.20 -7.15 5.18
C TYR A 84 -5.64 -5.96 4.39
N ARG A 85 -4.62 -6.18 3.55
CA ARG A 85 -4.07 -5.17 2.64
C ARG A 85 -5.14 -4.59 1.72
N THR A 86 -5.95 -5.45 1.11
CA THR A 86 -7.06 -5.05 0.24
C THR A 86 -8.07 -4.19 0.99
N ARG A 87 -8.46 -4.61 2.18
CA ARG A 87 -9.40 -3.87 3.04
C ARG A 87 -8.87 -2.50 3.44
N LEU A 88 -7.60 -2.40 3.81
CA LEU A 88 -6.94 -1.13 4.12
C LEU A 88 -6.87 -0.19 2.90
N SER A 89 -6.61 -0.73 1.71
CA SER A 89 -6.53 0.07 0.48
C SER A 89 -7.89 0.66 0.07
N MET A 90 -8.98 -0.03 0.40
CA MET A 90 -10.34 0.41 0.09
C MET A 90 -10.91 1.44 1.08
N LYS A 91 -10.23 1.71 2.20
CA LYS A 91 -10.71 2.64 3.24
C LYS A 91 -11.09 4.02 2.69
N GLY A 92 -10.29 4.54 1.76
CA GLY A 92 -10.55 5.84 1.14
C GLY A 92 -11.91 5.86 0.42
N LEU A 93 -12.16 4.86 -0.42
CA LEU A 93 -13.44 4.73 -1.14
C LEU A 93 -14.62 4.51 -0.18
N ILE A 94 -14.45 3.67 0.83
CA ILE A 94 -15.49 3.42 1.83
C ILE A 94 -15.85 4.70 2.58
N SER A 95 -14.85 5.52 2.93
CA SER A 95 -15.08 6.78 3.64
C SER A 95 -15.71 7.85 2.75
N GLU A 96 -15.29 7.96 1.49
CA GLU A 96 -15.83 8.90 0.52
C GLU A 96 -17.31 8.65 0.24
N TRP A 97 -17.71 7.38 0.12
CA TRP A 97 -19.08 6.96 -0.14
C TRP A 97 -19.84 6.54 1.12
N GLY A 98 -19.32 6.86 2.30
CA GLY A 98 -19.93 6.54 3.59
C GLY A 98 -21.38 7.03 3.67
N GLY A 99 -22.27 6.20 4.26
CA GLY A 99 -23.69 6.50 4.37
C GLY A 99 -24.49 6.30 3.09
N THR A 100 -23.86 5.89 1.99
CA THR A 100 -24.57 5.58 0.74
C THR A 100 -24.64 4.05 0.50
N ARG A 101 -25.58 3.62 -0.34
CA ARG A 101 -25.68 2.24 -0.82
C ARG A 101 -24.34 1.74 -1.39
N GLN A 102 -23.64 2.59 -2.15
CA GLN A 102 -22.38 2.26 -2.78
C GLN A 102 -21.27 2.07 -1.76
N GLY A 103 -21.19 2.92 -0.72
CA GLY A 103 -20.23 2.79 0.36
C GLY A 103 -20.37 1.47 1.14
N VAL A 104 -21.62 1.03 1.39
CA VAL A 104 -21.88 -0.28 2.01
C VAL A 104 -21.39 -1.41 1.11
N LEU A 105 -21.64 -1.34 -0.20
CA LEU A 105 -21.17 -2.35 -1.15
C LEU A 105 -19.63 -2.39 -1.24
N TYR A 106 -18.95 -1.25 -1.20
CA TYR A 106 -17.48 -1.22 -1.12
C TYR A 106 -16.94 -1.86 0.17
N ALA A 107 -17.59 -1.60 1.30
CA ALA A 107 -17.23 -2.24 2.57
C ALA A 107 -17.39 -3.77 2.49
N LEU A 108 -18.49 -4.25 1.92
CA LEU A 108 -18.72 -5.69 1.72
C LEU A 108 -17.71 -6.32 0.75
N THR A 109 -17.41 -5.62 -0.34
CA THR A 109 -16.38 -6.07 -1.30
C THR A 109 -15.01 -6.18 -0.63
N SER A 110 -14.66 -5.23 0.23
CA SER A 110 -13.39 -5.26 0.98
C SER A 110 -13.27 -6.46 1.93
N LEU A 111 -14.41 -7.00 2.37
CA LEU A 111 -14.50 -8.21 3.21
C LEU A 111 -14.61 -9.52 2.39
N GLY A 112 -14.57 -9.43 1.06
CA GLY A 112 -14.64 -10.58 0.16
C GLY A 112 -16.02 -10.93 -0.36
N TYR A 113 -17.05 -10.12 -0.06
CA TYR A 113 -18.42 -10.29 -0.55
C TYR A 113 -18.67 -9.43 -1.80
N ASP A 114 -17.95 -9.71 -2.86
CA ASP A 114 -17.85 -8.94 -4.10
C ASP A 114 -19.12 -8.94 -4.98
N LYS A 115 -20.06 -9.87 -4.74
CA LYS A 115 -21.34 -10.00 -5.46
C LYS A 115 -22.55 -9.66 -4.62
N SER A 116 -22.36 -9.03 -3.49
CA SER A 116 -23.44 -8.60 -2.61
C SER A 116 -24.28 -7.50 -3.26
N TYR A 117 -25.57 -7.47 -2.91
CA TYR A 117 -26.47 -6.41 -3.36
C TYR A 117 -27.44 -6.02 -2.24
N ILE A 118 -28.02 -4.84 -2.38
CA ILE A 118 -28.92 -4.24 -1.39
C ILE A 118 -30.28 -4.01 -2.04
N GLU A 119 -31.34 -4.43 -1.38
CA GLU A 119 -32.72 -4.15 -1.77
C GLU A 119 -33.42 -3.33 -0.68
N PRO A 120 -34.12 -2.23 -1.02
CA PRO A 120 -34.92 -1.50 -0.06
C PRO A 120 -36.14 -2.31 0.33
N PHE A 121 -36.47 -2.36 1.62
CA PHE A 121 -37.61 -3.11 2.13
C PHE A 121 -38.93 -2.50 1.70
N SER A 122 -38.95 -1.22 1.32
CA SER A 122 -40.12 -0.51 0.77
C SER A 122 -40.71 -1.15 -0.49
N VAL A 123 -39.95 -2.02 -1.17
CA VAL A 123 -40.49 -2.82 -2.31
C VAL A 123 -41.51 -3.86 -1.83
N GLN A 124 -41.34 -4.38 -0.61
CA GLN A 124 -42.22 -5.36 0.00
C GLN A 124 -43.28 -4.71 0.88
N ASP A 125 -42.91 -3.68 1.63
CA ASP A 125 -43.77 -2.93 2.52
C ASP A 125 -43.45 -1.43 2.45
N PRO A 126 -44.30 -0.59 1.85
CA PRO A 126 -44.06 0.85 1.71
C PRO A 126 -43.91 1.62 3.02
N GLU A 127 -44.47 1.14 4.13
CA GLU A 127 -44.34 1.81 5.43
C GLU A 127 -42.97 1.64 6.03
N ARG A 128 -42.21 0.63 5.60
CA ARG A 128 -40.83 0.34 6.07
C ARG A 128 -39.78 0.91 5.12
N TRP A 129 -39.97 2.13 4.68
CA TRP A 129 -39.14 2.83 3.70
C TRP A 129 -37.69 3.04 4.17
N ALA A 130 -37.40 3.09 5.47
CA ALA A 130 -36.08 3.31 6.04
C ALA A 130 -35.26 2.02 6.23
N GLU A 131 -35.87 0.86 5.91
CA GLU A 131 -35.20 -0.43 6.05
C GLU A 131 -34.69 -0.94 4.70
N PHE A 132 -33.63 -1.74 4.77
CA PHE A 132 -33.08 -2.42 3.60
C PHE A 132 -32.52 -3.79 3.97
N ILE A 133 -32.49 -4.68 2.99
CA ILE A 133 -31.95 -6.04 3.12
C ILE A 133 -30.63 -6.11 2.36
N ILE A 134 -29.60 -6.67 2.99
CA ILE A 134 -28.31 -6.94 2.36
C ILE A 134 -28.22 -8.43 2.04
N PHE A 135 -28.06 -8.77 0.77
CA PHE A 135 -27.81 -10.13 0.32
C PHE A 135 -26.31 -10.33 0.15
N LEU A 136 -25.71 -11.11 1.05
CA LEU A 136 -24.27 -11.39 1.03
C LEU A 136 -23.98 -12.48 0.00
N LYS A 137 -23.14 -12.17 -0.98
CA LYS A 137 -22.67 -13.12 -2.00
C LYS A 137 -21.17 -12.90 -2.26
N SER A 138 -20.42 -14.00 -2.38
CA SER A 138 -19.01 -13.99 -2.73
C SER A 138 -18.78 -14.85 -3.96
N SER A 139 -17.85 -14.42 -4.84
CA SER A 139 -17.39 -15.22 -5.98
C SER A 139 -16.51 -16.40 -5.55
N LYS A 140 -15.94 -16.35 -4.34
CA LYS A 140 -14.99 -17.34 -3.82
C LYS A 140 -15.59 -18.38 -2.87
N GLN A 141 -16.82 -18.16 -2.39
CA GLN A 141 -17.52 -19.09 -1.48
C GLN A 141 -18.82 -19.56 -2.10
N SER A 142 -18.97 -20.88 -2.25
CA SER A 142 -20.27 -21.52 -2.40
C SER A 142 -21.08 -21.28 -1.12
N LEU A 143 -22.30 -20.77 -1.26
CA LEU A 143 -23.28 -20.42 -0.24
C LEU A 143 -23.10 -21.13 1.11
N SER A 144 -22.64 -20.42 2.11
CA SER A 144 -22.95 -20.69 3.51
C SER A 144 -24.07 -19.73 3.92
N LEU A 145 -25.26 -20.25 4.09
CA LEU A 145 -26.39 -19.55 4.69
C LEU A 145 -26.03 -19.33 6.17
N ILE A 146 -25.61 -18.12 6.51
CA ILE A 146 -25.60 -17.70 7.91
C ILE A 146 -26.98 -17.12 8.18
N HIS A 147 -27.81 -17.88 8.87
CA HIS A 147 -29.00 -17.37 9.54
C HIS A 147 -28.52 -16.50 10.73
N ILE A 148 -28.80 -15.22 10.67
CA ILE A 148 -28.82 -14.33 11.84
C ILE A 148 -30.28 -14.12 12.23
#